data_fc38d12d2ce24ccee207e2ce85861699
#
_entry.id   fc38d12d2ce24ccee207e2ce85861699
#
_cell.length_a   1.000
_cell.length_b   1.000
_cell.length_c   1.000
_cell.angle_alpha   90.00
_cell.angle_beta   90.00
_cell.angle_gamma   90.00
#
_symmetry.space_group_name_H-M   'P 1'
#
loop_
_entity.id
_entity.type
_entity.pdbx_description
1 polymer ?
#
loop_
_entity_poly.entity_id
_entity_poly.type
_entity_poly.pdbx_seq_one_letter_code
_entity_poly.pdbx_strand_id
1 'polypeptide(L)'
;VPEYVTHPDALPHSELESLGDALLGSRFVARSPLMGTFRASRGFAFIFTREGRATLEARFPFLSVYLRRVLEDAAAQEVVPVKRRWFGGRETRPRPNAFYLNLLLLDAGTPVGRHIDATLQEPSGVAGATPEYVSVLYLRVPEGAQGGALRLLRDNQLQGEVRPQPGLLVHFRGNLQHEVQPFTGGPEGALRASLVCEQYAFADHVLPRLPVFRIHSKAGFSAYLEAQRERDGAPPSVGILED
;
A
#
# COMPACT_ATOMS: atom_id res chain seq x y z
N VAL A 1 12.59 9.31 17.63
CA VAL A 1 12.22 8.57 16.42
C VAL A 1 11.26 9.45 15.64
N PRO A 2 11.52 9.77 14.37
CA PRO A 2 10.62 10.59 13.56
C PRO A 2 9.27 9.89 13.38
N GLU A 3 8.22 10.68 13.24
CA GLU A 3 6.87 10.17 12.98
C GLU A 3 6.70 9.76 11.51
N TYR A 4 7.43 10.42 10.62
CA TYR A 4 7.48 10.13 9.19
C TYR A 4 8.80 10.60 8.57
N VAL A 5 9.12 10.07 7.41
CA VAL A 5 10.24 10.50 6.55
C VAL A 5 9.76 10.57 5.11
N THR A 6 10.42 11.41 4.31
CA THR A 6 10.09 11.58 2.89
C THR A 6 11.33 11.43 2.03
N HIS A 7 11.17 10.81 0.88
CA HIS A 7 12.22 10.63 -0.12
C HIS A 7 11.73 11.15 -1.47
N PRO A 8 12.16 12.34 -1.88
CA PRO A 8 11.91 12.79 -3.25
C PRO A 8 12.68 11.89 -4.22
N ASP A 9 12.14 11.74 -5.43
CA ASP A 9 12.75 10.95 -6.51
C ASP A 9 13.17 9.53 -6.06
N ALA A 10 12.27 8.86 -5.30
CA ALA A 10 12.55 7.57 -4.70
C ALA A 10 12.86 6.45 -5.71
N LEU A 11 12.39 6.60 -6.94
CA LEU A 11 12.71 5.75 -8.09
C LEU A 11 13.23 6.62 -9.24
N PRO A 12 14.12 6.09 -10.09
CA PRO A 12 14.45 6.74 -11.36
C PRO A 12 13.18 7.05 -12.18
N HIS A 13 13.16 8.18 -12.87
CA HIS A 13 11.97 8.64 -13.59
C HIS A 13 11.42 7.59 -14.56
N SER A 14 12.27 6.93 -15.35
CA SER A 14 11.87 5.88 -16.28
C SER A 14 11.25 4.66 -15.60
N GLU A 15 11.74 4.29 -14.41
CA GLU A 15 11.18 3.19 -13.62
C GLU A 15 9.83 3.58 -13.00
N LEU A 16 9.70 4.83 -12.54
CA LEU A 16 8.44 5.36 -12.01
C LEU A 16 7.36 5.38 -13.10
N GLU A 17 7.68 5.84 -14.31
CA GLU A 17 6.75 5.85 -15.44
C GLU A 17 6.35 4.44 -15.86
N SER A 18 7.32 3.54 -16.04
CA SER A 18 7.08 2.14 -16.39
C SER A 18 6.19 1.44 -15.36
N LEU A 19 6.45 1.68 -14.07
CA LEU A 19 5.64 1.15 -12.97
C LEU A 19 4.21 1.72 -13.02
N GLY A 20 4.07 3.03 -13.22
CA GLY A 20 2.79 3.70 -13.32
C GLY A 20 1.95 3.19 -14.50
N ASP A 21 2.58 3.05 -15.69
CA ASP A 21 1.92 2.54 -16.89
C ASP A 21 1.46 1.10 -16.73
N ALA A 22 2.31 0.23 -16.19
CA ALA A 22 1.97 -1.17 -15.95
C ALA A 22 0.81 -1.33 -14.98
N LEU A 23 0.77 -0.53 -13.91
CA LEU A 23 -0.30 -0.57 -12.91
C LEU A 23 -1.61 0.01 -13.46
N LEU A 24 -1.57 1.20 -14.06
CA LEU A 24 -2.75 1.89 -14.58
C LEU A 24 -3.35 1.19 -15.80
N GLY A 25 -2.51 0.57 -16.63
CA GLY A 25 -2.93 -0.25 -17.77
C GLY A 25 -3.38 -1.66 -17.37
N SER A 26 -3.30 -2.01 -16.09
CA SER A 26 -3.69 -3.33 -15.60
C SER A 26 -5.20 -3.52 -15.70
N ARG A 27 -5.61 -4.72 -16.15
CA ARG A 27 -7.02 -5.15 -16.14
C ARG A 27 -7.64 -5.28 -14.75
N PHE A 28 -6.82 -5.26 -13.69
CA PHE A 28 -7.32 -5.25 -12.31
C PHE A 28 -7.86 -3.90 -11.87
N VAL A 29 -7.56 -2.82 -12.61
CA VAL A 29 -8.12 -1.51 -12.31
C VAL A 29 -9.62 -1.54 -12.59
N ALA A 30 -10.41 -1.55 -11.52
CA ALA A 30 -11.85 -1.51 -11.61
C ALA A 30 -12.35 -0.07 -11.78
N ARG A 31 -13.51 0.06 -12.45
CA ARG A 31 -14.25 1.33 -12.47
C ARG A 31 -15.04 1.55 -11.17
N SER A 32 -15.26 0.49 -10.41
CA SER A 32 -15.97 0.54 -9.12
C SER A 32 -15.00 0.84 -7.98
N PRO A 33 -15.42 1.62 -6.97
CA PRO A 33 -14.60 1.89 -5.80
C PRO A 33 -14.32 0.62 -4.98
N LEU A 34 -13.16 0.58 -4.32
CA LEU A 34 -12.85 -0.43 -3.31
C LEU A 34 -13.73 -0.25 -2.08
N MET A 35 -13.83 -1.28 -1.22
CA MET A 35 -14.65 -1.24 0.00
C MET A 35 -13.95 -0.54 1.18
N GLY A 36 -14.72 -0.24 2.24
CA GLY A 36 -14.19 0.33 3.47
C GLY A 36 -13.80 1.80 3.33
N THR A 37 -12.68 2.18 3.93
CA THR A 37 -12.11 3.54 3.86
C THR A 37 -11.71 3.95 2.45
N PHE A 38 -11.52 2.98 1.56
CA PHE A 38 -11.14 3.17 0.15
C PHE A 38 -12.33 3.22 -0.81
N ARG A 39 -13.54 3.52 -0.34
CA ARG A 39 -14.76 3.62 -1.19
C ARG A 39 -14.61 4.56 -2.39
N ALA A 40 -13.74 5.56 -2.27
CA ALA A 40 -13.47 6.52 -3.33
C ALA A 40 -12.39 6.03 -4.33
N SER A 41 -11.72 4.90 -4.07
CA SER A 41 -10.66 4.38 -4.93
C SER A 41 -11.18 3.36 -5.93
N ARG A 42 -10.67 3.45 -7.15
CA ARG A 42 -10.92 2.51 -8.24
C ARG A 42 -9.74 1.54 -8.48
N GLY A 43 -8.85 1.42 -7.55
CA GLY A 43 -7.65 0.62 -7.67
C GLY A 43 -7.87 -0.87 -7.43
N PHE A 44 -6.80 -1.53 -7.11
CA PHE A 44 -6.75 -2.93 -6.68
C PHE A 44 -5.63 -3.13 -5.66
N ALA A 45 -5.62 -4.27 -4.97
CA ALA A 45 -4.62 -4.54 -3.95
C ALA A 45 -4.03 -5.94 -4.05
N PHE A 46 -2.81 -6.07 -3.52
CA PHE A 46 -2.14 -7.34 -3.27
C PHE A 46 -2.01 -7.55 -1.77
N ILE A 47 -2.33 -8.76 -1.32
CA ILE A 47 -2.01 -9.24 0.03
C ILE A 47 -0.93 -10.29 -0.15
N PHE A 48 0.17 -10.16 0.57
CA PHE A 48 1.24 -11.17 0.52
C PHE A 48 2.03 -11.23 1.82
N THR A 49 2.56 -12.39 2.12
CA THR A 49 3.55 -12.58 3.19
C THR A 49 4.96 -12.38 2.61
N ARG A 50 5.97 -12.38 3.48
CA ARG A 50 7.37 -12.37 3.04
C ARG A 50 7.68 -13.55 2.10
N GLU A 51 7.11 -14.72 2.36
CA GLU A 51 7.21 -15.90 1.50
C GLU A 51 6.53 -15.67 0.15
N GLY A 52 5.36 -15.04 0.15
CA GLY A 52 4.58 -14.74 -1.06
C GLY A 52 5.17 -13.67 -1.96
N ARG A 53 6.18 -12.91 -1.49
CA ARG A 53 6.86 -11.88 -2.28
C ARG A 53 7.42 -12.43 -3.59
N ALA A 54 8.06 -13.59 -3.58
CA ALA A 54 8.61 -14.20 -4.79
C ALA A 54 7.52 -14.49 -5.83
N THR A 55 6.35 -14.96 -5.39
CA THR A 55 5.18 -15.17 -6.26
C THR A 55 4.67 -13.85 -6.85
N LEU A 56 4.61 -12.79 -6.05
CA LEU A 56 4.22 -11.46 -6.52
C LEU A 56 5.19 -10.96 -7.59
N GLU A 57 6.50 -11.00 -7.34
CA GLU A 57 7.53 -10.52 -8.27
C GLU A 57 7.59 -11.35 -9.56
N ALA A 58 7.39 -12.66 -9.49
CA ALA A 58 7.32 -13.52 -10.67
C ALA A 58 6.12 -13.20 -11.57
N ARG A 59 4.97 -12.82 -10.98
CA ARG A 59 3.75 -12.48 -11.72
C ARG A 59 3.71 -11.03 -12.19
N PHE A 60 4.33 -10.14 -11.44
CA PHE A 60 4.34 -8.69 -11.65
C PHE A 60 5.77 -8.16 -11.53
N PRO A 61 6.67 -8.52 -12.46
CA PRO A 61 8.10 -8.19 -12.35
C PRO A 61 8.38 -6.68 -12.32
N PHE A 62 7.48 -5.86 -12.84
CA PHE A 62 7.57 -4.42 -12.76
C PHE A 62 7.45 -3.86 -11.33
N LEU A 63 6.95 -4.65 -10.36
CA LEU A 63 6.91 -4.27 -8.94
C LEU A 63 8.24 -4.47 -8.23
N SER A 64 9.19 -5.24 -8.75
CA SER A 64 10.42 -5.62 -8.04
C SER A 64 11.25 -4.43 -7.59
N VAL A 65 11.35 -3.40 -8.43
CA VAL A 65 12.06 -2.14 -8.12
C VAL A 65 11.40 -1.42 -6.93
N TYR A 66 10.10 -1.28 -6.97
CA TYR A 66 9.31 -0.68 -5.90
C TYR A 66 9.44 -1.47 -4.59
N LEU A 67 9.29 -2.80 -4.66
CA LEU A 67 9.35 -3.66 -3.48
C LEU A 67 10.73 -3.62 -2.82
N ARG A 68 11.81 -3.60 -3.58
CA ARG A 68 13.16 -3.39 -3.04
C ARG A 68 13.23 -2.05 -2.32
N ARG A 69 12.79 -0.97 -2.97
CA ARG A 69 12.84 0.37 -2.40
C ARG A 69 12.04 0.50 -1.11
N VAL A 70 10.88 -0.13 -1.03
CA VAL A 70 9.94 0.02 0.11
C VAL A 70 10.21 -0.99 1.23
N LEU A 71 10.56 -2.25 0.91
CA LEU A 71 10.70 -3.29 1.91
C LEU A 71 12.12 -3.44 2.46
N GLU A 72 13.13 -2.96 1.73
CA GLU A 72 14.54 -3.10 2.10
C GLU A 72 15.18 -1.76 2.51
N ASP A 73 14.42 -0.66 2.42
CA ASP A 73 14.92 0.66 2.78
C ASP A 73 15.13 0.79 4.29
N ALA A 74 16.37 1.07 4.68
CA ALA A 74 16.71 1.33 6.07
C ALA A 74 15.96 2.55 6.64
N ALA A 75 15.72 3.58 5.82
CA ALA A 75 15.02 4.80 6.25
C ALA A 75 13.55 4.56 6.60
N ALA A 76 12.87 3.63 5.92
CA ALA A 76 11.52 3.22 6.30
C ALA A 76 11.47 2.68 7.74
N GLN A 77 12.54 1.99 8.16
CA GLN A 77 12.64 1.43 9.52
C GLN A 77 12.93 2.49 10.59
N GLU A 78 13.38 3.69 10.21
CA GLU A 78 13.67 4.77 11.18
C GLU A 78 12.42 5.30 11.85
N VAL A 79 11.26 5.22 11.20
CA VAL A 79 9.97 5.62 11.78
C VAL A 79 9.44 4.63 12.82
N VAL A 80 9.97 3.40 12.85
CA VAL A 80 9.53 2.36 13.78
C VAL A 80 10.35 2.40 15.07
N PRO A 81 9.72 2.55 16.26
CA PRO A 81 10.42 2.56 17.51
C PRO A 81 11.16 1.25 17.77
N VAL A 82 12.36 1.37 18.31
CA VAL A 82 13.11 0.20 18.80
C VAL A 82 12.42 -0.36 20.03
N LYS A 83 12.08 -1.65 20.01
CA LYS A 83 11.54 -2.35 21.19
C LYS A 83 12.71 -2.75 22.10
N ARG A 84 12.80 -2.13 23.29
CA ARG A 84 13.78 -2.50 24.31
C ARG A 84 13.27 -3.71 25.10
N ARG A 85 14.09 -4.72 25.26
CA ARG A 85 13.80 -5.80 26.21
C ARG A 85 14.21 -5.37 27.61
N TRP A 86 13.30 -5.52 28.59
CA TRP A 86 13.47 -5.08 29.98
C TRP A 86 14.70 -5.70 30.70
N PHE A 87 15.22 -6.81 30.23
CA PHE A 87 16.34 -7.54 30.88
C PHE A 87 17.60 -7.58 30.01
N GLY A 88 18.10 -6.45 29.56
CA GLY A 88 19.41 -6.37 28.87
C GLY A 88 19.50 -7.07 27.52
N GLY A 89 18.38 -7.45 26.92
CA GLY A 89 18.33 -8.03 25.60
C GLY A 89 18.60 -6.99 24.50
N ARG A 90 19.11 -7.50 23.36
CA ARG A 90 19.40 -6.68 22.17
C ARG A 90 18.17 -5.88 21.74
N GLU A 91 18.36 -4.59 21.47
CA GLU A 91 17.33 -3.75 20.88
C GLU A 91 16.91 -4.33 19.51
N THR A 92 15.62 -4.51 19.29
CA THR A 92 15.10 -5.05 18.03
C THR A 92 14.02 -4.13 17.48
N ARG A 93 14.04 -3.91 16.17
CA ARG A 93 12.90 -3.34 15.45
C ARG A 93 12.04 -4.46 14.89
N PRO A 94 10.71 -4.34 14.93
CA PRO A 94 9.84 -5.27 14.25
C PRO A 94 10.22 -5.37 12.77
N ARG A 95 10.26 -6.60 12.25
CA ARG A 95 10.46 -6.83 10.82
C ARG A 95 9.12 -7.23 10.21
N PRO A 96 8.54 -6.41 9.36
CA PRO A 96 7.30 -6.76 8.69
C PRO A 96 7.40 -8.10 7.96
N ASN A 97 6.33 -8.89 8.04
CA ASN A 97 6.24 -10.22 7.47
C ASN A 97 4.95 -10.48 6.68
N ALA A 98 4.01 -9.52 6.72
CA ALA A 98 2.80 -9.51 5.92
C ALA A 98 2.54 -8.09 5.42
N PHE A 99 1.98 -7.97 4.21
CA PHE A 99 1.89 -6.73 3.46
C PHE A 99 0.54 -6.61 2.76
N TYR A 100 -0.02 -5.40 2.80
CA TYR A 100 -1.14 -4.99 1.97
C TYR A 100 -0.67 -3.87 1.05
N LEU A 101 -0.57 -4.14 -0.24
CA LEU A 101 -0.12 -3.20 -1.26
C LEU A 101 -1.30 -2.79 -2.13
N ASN A 102 -1.68 -1.53 -2.07
CA ASN A 102 -2.87 -0.98 -2.73
C ASN A 102 -2.49 0.07 -3.77
N LEU A 103 -3.01 -0.07 -4.99
CA LEU A 103 -3.07 1.02 -5.96
C LEU A 103 -4.29 1.89 -5.62
N LEU A 104 -4.04 3.09 -5.11
CA LEU A 104 -5.06 4.07 -4.75
C LEU A 104 -5.23 5.09 -5.87
N LEU A 105 -6.41 5.13 -6.48
CA LEU A 105 -6.78 6.09 -7.53
C LEU A 105 -7.84 7.05 -6.98
N LEU A 106 -7.57 8.34 -7.01
CA LEU A 106 -8.49 9.38 -6.53
C LEU A 106 -8.83 10.35 -7.66
N ASP A 107 -10.11 10.62 -7.82
CA ASP A 107 -10.63 11.70 -8.67
C ASP A 107 -10.45 13.06 -7.98
N ALA A 108 -10.46 14.13 -8.78
CA ALA A 108 -10.53 15.49 -8.26
C ALA A 108 -11.77 15.65 -7.33
N GLY A 109 -11.60 16.39 -6.27
CA GLY A 109 -12.64 16.62 -5.27
C GLY A 109 -12.86 15.47 -4.27
N THR A 110 -12.20 14.32 -4.44
CA THR A 110 -12.38 13.14 -3.60
C THR A 110 -11.38 13.11 -2.44
N PRO A 111 -11.82 13.24 -1.17
CA PRO A 111 -10.97 13.08 0.00
C PRO A 111 -10.87 11.61 0.42
N VAL A 112 -9.83 11.28 1.21
CA VAL A 112 -9.82 10.09 2.08
C VAL A 112 -10.00 10.57 3.51
N GLY A 113 -11.06 10.14 4.17
CA GLY A 113 -11.37 10.51 5.54
C GLY A 113 -10.29 10.06 6.53
N ARG A 114 -10.25 10.70 7.70
CA ARG A 114 -9.28 10.39 8.75
C ARG A 114 -9.48 8.97 9.28
N HIS A 115 -8.39 8.20 9.30
CA HIS A 115 -8.36 6.82 9.77
C HIS A 115 -6.95 6.40 10.22
N ILE A 116 -6.85 5.23 10.79
CA ILE A 116 -5.63 4.44 10.95
C ILE A 116 -5.79 3.21 10.08
N ASP A 117 -4.78 2.84 9.33
CA ASP A 117 -4.81 1.61 8.53
C ASP A 117 -4.90 0.37 9.44
N ALA A 118 -5.80 -0.54 9.08
CA ALA A 118 -6.01 -1.81 9.76
C ALA A 118 -6.62 -2.83 8.80
N THR A 119 -6.10 -2.90 7.58
CA THR A 119 -6.71 -3.68 6.49
C THR A 119 -6.53 -5.18 6.69
N LEU A 120 -5.35 -5.61 7.16
CA LEU A 120 -5.13 -7.01 7.51
C LEU A 120 -5.62 -7.25 8.94
N GLN A 121 -6.65 -8.10 9.04
CA GLN A 121 -7.20 -8.51 10.33
C GLN A 121 -6.58 -9.83 10.78
N GLU A 122 -6.38 -9.99 12.08
CA GLU A 122 -6.14 -11.30 12.63
C GLU A 122 -7.39 -12.18 12.44
N PRO A 123 -7.24 -13.41 11.95
CA PRO A 123 -8.38 -14.31 11.71
C PRO A 123 -9.18 -14.68 12.97
N SER A 124 -8.71 -14.30 14.15
CA SER A 124 -9.39 -14.49 15.44
C SER A 124 -10.50 -13.49 15.73
N GLY A 125 -10.75 -12.50 14.83
CA GLY A 125 -11.79 -11.49 15.01
C GLY A 125 -11.48 -10.44 16.09
N VAL A 126 -10.29 -10.47 16.67
CA VAL A 126 -9.77 -9.39 17.50
C VAL A 126 -9.44 -8.22 16.60
N ALA A 127 -9.68 -7.01 17.03
CA ALA A 127 -9.54 -5.76 16.30
C ALA A 127 -8.35 -5.76 15.31
N GLY A 128 -8.54 -5.21 14.10
CA GLY A 128 -7.55 -5.22 13.03
C GLY A 128 -6.16 -4.86 13.51
N ALA A 129 -5.15 -5.57 13.04
CA ALA A 129 -3.78 -5.28 13.39
C ALA A 129 -3.39 -3.90 12.84
N THR A 130 -2.69 -3.11 13.64
CA THR A 130 -2.09 -1.86 13.17
C THR A 130 -0.77 -2.17 12.49
N PRO A 131 -0.50 -1.66 11.27
CA PRO A 131 0.80 -1.85 10.63
C PRO A 131 1.92 -1.21 11.46
N GLU A 132 3.13 -1.73 11.35
CA GLU A 132 4.31 -1.10 11.98
C GLU A 132 4.62 0.24 11.30
N TYR A 133 4.46 0.30 9.98
CA TYR A 133 4.52 1.53 9.19
C TYR A 133 3.78 1.39 7.86
N VAL A 134 3.49 2.53 7.26
CA VAL A 134 2.86 2.66 5.95
C VAL A 134 3.78 3.42 5.03
N SER A 135 3.83 2.99 3.78
CA SER A 135 4.61 3.63 2.71
C SER A 135 3.69 4.08 1.61
N VAL A 136 3.80 5.35 1.19
CA VAL A 136 3.01 5.93 0.09
C VAL A 136 3.97 6.45 -0.98
N LEU A 137 3.95 5.83 -2.16
CA LEU A 137 4.64 6.33 -3.35
C LEU A 137 3.63 7.00 -4.29
N TYR A 138 3.84 8.27 -4.60
CA TYR A 138 3.04 8.97 -5.61
C TYR A 138 3.55 8.63 -7.01
N LEU A 139 2.72 7.88 -7.76
CA LEU A 139 3.03 7.47 -9.14
C LEU A 139 2.72 8.59 -10.13
N ARG A 140 1.52 9.18 -9.98
CA ARG A 140 1.05 10.27 -10.84
C ARG A 140 0.28 11.30 -10.01
N VAL A 141 0.57 12.54 -10.31
CA VAL A 141 -0.16 13.70 -9.80
C VAL A 141 -0.55 14.53 -11.03
N PRO A 142 -1.85 14.87 -11.24
CA PRO A 142 -2.26 15.63 -12.39
C PRO A 142 -1.54 16.97 -12.46
N GLU A 143 -1.11 17.36 -13.65
CA GLU A 143 -0.50 18.67 -13.87
C GLU A 143 -1.51 19.78 -13.54
N GLY A 144 -1.05 20.80 -12.82
CA GLY A 144 -1.91 21.90 -12.36
C GLY A 144 -2.80 21.53 -11.15
N ALA A 145 -2.70 20.32 -10.62
CA ALA A 145 -3.44 19.94 -9.42
C ALA A 145 -3.01 20.77 -8.21
N GLN A 146 -3.98 21.22 -7.42
CA GLN A 146 -3.79 21.95 -6.17
C GLN A 146 -4.44 21.22 -5.02
N GLY A 147 -3.81 21.26 -3.83
CA GLY A 147 -4.29 20.52 -2.66
C GLY A 147 -3.86 19.04 -2.68
N GLY A 148 -4.72 18.14 -2.21
CA GLY A 148 -4.44 16.69 -2.19
C GLY A 148 -3.40 16.26 -1.15
N ALA A 149 -3.09 17.08 -0.17
CA ALA A 149 -2.06 16.79 0.83
C ALA A 149 -2.44 15.58 1.70
N LEU A 150 -1.42 14.75 2.00
CA LEU A 150 -1.49 13.74 3.05
C LEU A 150 -1.19 14.43 4.38
N ARG A 151 -2.14 14.39 5.30
CA ARG A 151 -1.99 14.92 6.66
C ARG A 151 -1.83 13.79 7.64
N LEU A 152 -0.79 13.86 8.46
CA LEU A 152 -0.45 12.88 9.47
C LEU A 152 -0.72 13.48 10.86
N LEU A 153 -1.48 12.77 11.68
CA LEU A 153 -1.92 13.27 12.97
C LEU A 153 -1.64 12.25 14.08
N ARG A 154 -1.31 12.76 15.26
CA ARG A 154 -1.26 12.00 16.51
C ARG A 154 -2.11 12.71 17.56
N ASP A 155 -3.05 12.00 18.16
CA ASP A 155 -3.97 12.55 19.17
C ASP A 155 -4.64 13.85 18.69
N ASN A 156 -5.10 13.87 17.43
CA ASN A 156 -5.67 15.02 16.71
C ASN A 156 -4.71 16.18 16.46
N GLN A 157 -3.44 16.08 16.82
CA GLN A 157 -2.43 17.10 16.53
C GLN A 157 -1.69 16.78 15.23
N LEU A 158 -1.60 17.77 14.34
CA LEU A 158 -0.89 17.64 13.06
C LEU A 158 0.60 17.43 13.32
N GLN A 159 1.14 16.31 12.85
CA GLN A 159 2.56 15.97 12.90
C GLN A 159 3.27 16.32 11.59
N GLY A 160 2.54 16.31 10.48
CA GLY A 160 3.07 16.64 9.18
C GLY A 160 2.00 16.75 8.11
N GLU A 161 2.33 17.53 7.09
CA GLU A 161 1.54 17.67 5.88
C GLU A 161 2.45 17.49 4.67
N VAL A 162 2.14 16.52 3.83
CA VAL A 162 2.96 16.16 2.67
C VAL A 162 2.17 16.43 1.40
N ARG A 163 2.67 17.33 0.57
CA ARG A 163 2.09 17.61 -0.75
C ARG A 163 2.48 16.51 -1.73
N PRO A 164 1.54 15.97 -2.51
CA PRO A 164 1.83 14.94 -3.48
C PRO A 164 2.71 15.48 -4.61
N GLN A 165 3.76 14.72 -4.96
CA GLN A 165 4.62 14.97 -6.11
C GLN A 165 4.96 13.62 -6.75
N PRO A 166 5.00 13.48 -8.09
CA PRO A 166 5.43 12.24 -8.72
C PRO A 166 6.82 11.82 -8.22
N GLY A 167 7.00 10.55 -7.89
CA GLY A 167 8.26 10.01 -7.36
C GLY A 167 8.50 10.22 -5.87
N LEU A 168 7.68 11.04 -5.20
CA LEU A 168 7.80 11.22 -3.76
C LEU A 168 7.32 9.96 -3.01
N LEU A 169 8.20 9.39 -2.19
CA LEU A 169 7.90 8.28 -1.28
C LEU A 169 7.85 8.83 0.16
N VAL A 170 6.78 8.48 0.85
CA VAL A 170 6.56 8.83 2.26
C VAL A 170 6.49 7.55 3.07
N HIS A 171 7.27 7.46 4.15
CA HIS A 171 7.11 6.44 5.17
C HIS A 171 6.62 7.09 6.46
N PHE A 172 5.62 6.50 7.09
CA PHE A 172 5.12 6.99 8.38
C PHE A 172 4.72 5.83 9.30
N ARG A 173 4.67 6.11 10.59
CA ARG A 173 4.29 5.13 11.61
C ARG A 173 2.85 4.69 11.40
N GLY A 174 2.61 3.39 11.38
CA GLY A 174 1.30 2.82 11.09
C GLY A 174 0.21 3.18 12.09
N ASN A 175 0.58 3.61 13.30
CA ASN A 175 -0.36 4.06 14.33
C ASN A 175 -0.70 5.57 14.26
N LEU A 176 -0.26 6.27 13.21
CA LEU A 176 -0.70 7.64 12.96
C LEU A 176 -2.08 7.64 12.30
N GLN A 177 -2.96 8.48 12.80
CA GLN A 177 -4.14 8.87 12.04
C GLN A 177 -3.67 9.64 10.81
N HIS A 178 -4.31 9.39 9.69
CA HIS A 178 -4.02 10.14 8.48
C HIS A 178 -5.27 10.36 7.66
N GLU A 179 -5.21 11.41 6.85
CA GLU A 179 -6.27 11.81 5.93
C GLU A 179 -5.65 12.34 4.65
N VAL A 180 -6.37 12.24 3.55
CA VAL A 180 -5.98 12.86 2.30
C VAL A 180 -6.97 13.94 1.94
N GLN A 181 -6.48 15.15 1.80
CA GLN A 181 -7.28 16.28 1.36
C GLN A 181 -7.70 16.10 -0.11
N PRO A 182 -8.88 16.61 -0.51
CA PRO A 182 -9.25 16.63 -1.91
C PRO A 182 -8.27 17.51 -2.69
N PHE A 183 -8.02 17.17 -3.94
CA PHE A 183 -7.32 18.04 -4.87
C PHE A 183 -8.28 18.62 -5.90
N THR A 184 -7.94 19.76 -6.46
CA THR A 184 -8.67 20.44 -7.52
C THR A 184 -7.72 20.77 -8.68
N GLY A 185 -8.24 21.13 -9.83
CA GLY A 185 -7.43 21.43 -11.02
C GLY A 185 -6.98 20.17 -11.75
N GLY A 186 -6.17 20.37 -12.78
CA GLY A 186 -5.78 19.31 -13.71
C GLY A 186 -6.79 19.10 -14.85
N PRO A 187 -6.44 18.28 -15.85
CA PRO A 187 -7.33 17.93 -16.95
C PRO A 187 -8.60 17.21 -16.44
N GLU A 188 -9.68 17.33 -17.22
CA GLU A 188 -10.93 16.61 -16.91
C GLU A 188 -10.70 15.10 -16.86
N GLY A 189 -11.22 14.43 -15.82
CA GLY A 189 -11.06 13.00 -15.60
C GLY A 189 -9.66 12.58 -15.14
N ALA A 190 -8.76 13.53 -14.85
CA ALA A 190 -7.43 13.21 -14.35
C ALA A 190 -7.49 12.54 -12.97
N LEU A 191 -6.68 11.50 -12.80
CA LEU A 191 -6.57 10.72 -11.58
C LEU A 191 -5.22 10.96 -10.92
N ARG A 192 -5.25 11.14 -9.60
CA ARG A 192 -4.06 10.96 -8.78
C ARG A 192 -3.87 9.47 -8.48
N ALA A 193 -2.69 8.94 -8.75
CA ALA A 193 -2.35 7.55 -8.50
C ALA A 193 -1.24 7.43 -7.47
N SER A 194 -1.44 6.57 -6.47
CA SER A 194 -0.45 6.27 -5.44
C SER A 194 -0.40 4.77 -5.17
N LEU A 195 0.80 4.25 -4.84
CA LEU A 195 0.95 2.94 -4.22
C LEU A 195 1.04 3.11 -2.72
N VAL A 196 0.16 2.46 -1.98
CA VAL A 196 0.12 2.44 -0.51
C VAL A 196 0.48 1.03 -0.05
N CYS A 197 1.50 0.90 0.76
CA CYS A 197 1.95 -0.38 1.32
C CYS A 197 1.88 -0.34 2.85
N GLU A 198 0.91 -1.03 3.41
CA GLU A 198 0.81 -1.30 4.83
C GLU A 198 1.71 -2.49 5.19
N GLN A 199 2.56 -2.35 6.19
CA GLN A 199 3.59 -3.33 6.54
C GLN A 199 3.40 -3.81 7.98
N TYR A 200 3.08 -5.07 8.14
CA TYR A 200 2.69 -5.70 9.40
C TYR A 200 3.75 -6.66 9.92
N ALA A 201 3.93 -6.70 11.23
CA ALA A 201 4.74 -7.69 11.93
C ALA A 201 3.85 -8.58 12.80
N PHE A 202 3.29 -9.62 12.20
CA PHE A 202 2.48 -10.62 12.90
C PHE A 202 3.36 -11.63 13.63
N ALA A 203 2.83 -12.20 14.72
CA ALA A 203 3.43 -13.33 15.38
C ALA A 203 3.39 -14.58 14.49
N ASP A 204 4.36 -15.49 14.63
CA ASP A 204 4.52 -16.66 13.76
C ASP A 204 3.28 -17.56 13.71
N HIS A 205 2.50 -17.63 14.80
CA HIS A 205 1.27 -18.42 14.83
C HIS A 205 0.09 -17.81 14.04
N VAL A 206 0.18 -16.53 13.66
CA VAL A 206 -0.83 -15.82 12.87
C VAL A 206 -0.56 -15.99 11.37
N LEU A 207 0.71 -15.99 10.95
CA LEU A 207 1.11 -16.04 9.54
C LEU A 207 0.45 -17.16 8.74
N PRO A 208 0.33 -18.43 9.23
CA PRO A 208 -0.31 -19.49 8.48
C PRO A 208 -1.80 -19.27 8.17
N ARG A 209 -2.42 -18.31 8.84
CA ARG A 209 -3.84 -17.95 8.64
C ARG A 209 -4.02 -16.84 7.59
N LEU A 210 -2.92 -16.19 7.19
CA LEU A 210 -2.93 -15.18 6.16
C LEU A 210 -2.67 -15.83 4.79
N PRO A 211 -3.23 -15.27 3.69
CA PRO A 211 -2.87 -15.75 2.37
C PRO A 211 -1.39 -15.46 2.08
N VAL A 212 -0.67 -16.48 1.62
CA VAL A 212 0.73 -16.31 1.16
C VAL A 212 0.80 -15.26 0.05
N PHE A 213 -0.16 -15.33 -0.89
CA PHE A 213 -0.37 -14.33 -1.94
C PHE A 213 -1.84 -14.28 -2.34
N ARG A 214 -2.40 -13.07 -2.50
CA ARG A 214 -3.77 -12.83 -2.96
C ARG A 214 -3.86 -11.50 -3.71
N ILE A 215 -4.72 -11.46 -4.74
CA ILE A 215 -5.12 -10.21 -5.40
C ILE A 215 -6.55 -9.89 -4.97
N HIS A 216 -6.78 -8.62 -4.64
CA HIS A 216 -8.09 -8.08 -4.33
C HIS A 216 -8.43 -7.02 -5.38
N SER A 217 -9.46 -7.28 -6.19
CA SER A 217 -9.93 -6.39 -7.25
C SER A 217 -11.42 -6.62 -7.50
N LYS A 218 -12.13 -5.56 -7.83
CA LYS A 218 -13.53 -5.62 -8.30
C LYS A 218 -13.67 -5.61 -9.82
N ALA A 219 -12.58 -5.62 -10.57
CA ALA A 219 -12.61 -5.76 -12.03
C ALA A 219 -12.85 -7.24 -12.38
N GLY A 220 -14.00 -7.57 -12.98
CA GLY A 220 -14.38 -8.84 -13.62
C GLY A 220 -13.45 -10.04 -13.45
N PHE A 221 -13.24 -10.47 -12.22
CA PHE A 221 -12.15 -11.34 -11.82
C PHE A 221 -12.32 -12.79 -12.31
N SER A 222 -13.54 -13.25 -12.50
CA SER A 222 -13.86 -14.59 -13.00
C SER A 222 -13.21 -14.89 -14.36
N ALA A 223 -13.29 -13.96 -15.31
CA ALA A 223 -12.70 -14.12 -16.64
C ALA A 223 -11.14 -14.18 -16.60
N TYR A 224 -10.53 -13.55 -15.60
CA TYR A 224 -9.07 -13.61 -15.43
C TYR A 224 -8.58 -14.95 -14.89
N LEU A 225 -9.29 -15.53 -13.95
CA LEU A 225 -8.94 -16.83 -13.39
C LEU A 225 -9.08 -17.96 -14.41
N GLU A 226 -10.11 -17.87 -15.24
CA GLU A 226 -10.28 -18.83 -16.34
C GLU A 226 -9.10 -18.74 -17.31
N ALA A 227 -8.73 -17.53 -17.75
CA ALA A 227 -7.59 -17.32 -18.64
C ALA A 227 -6.23 -17.68 -18.02
N GLN A 228 -6.09 -17.64 -16.69
CA GLN A 228 -4.87 -18.09 -16.01
C GLN A 228 -4.83 -19.60 -15.81
N ARG A 229 -5.95 -20.24 -15.51
CA ARG A 229 -6.06 -21.71 -15.43
C ARG A 229 -5.70 -22.37 -16.76
N GLU A 230 -6.12 -21.75 -17.87
CA GLU A 230 -5.78 -22.24 -19.23
C GLU A 230 -4.29 -22.11 -19.56
N ARG A 231 -3.56 -21.11 -18.96
CA ARG A 231 -2.12 -20.90 -19.22
C ARG A 231 -1.20 -21.74 -18.35
N ASP A 232 -1.54 -21.94 -17.09
CA ASP A 232 -0.59 -22.44 -16.08
C ASP A 232 -0.80 -23.94 -15.77
N GLY A 233 -1.87 -24.58 -16.23
CA GLY A 233 -2.12 -26.03 -16.06
C GLY A 233 -2.12 -26.56 -14.63
N ALA A 234 -1.94 -25.71 -13.63
CA ALA A 234 -1.95 -26.06 -12.21
C ALA A 234 -2.69 -24.98 -11.39
N PRO A 235 -3.50 -25.36 -10.40
CA PRO A 235 -4.20 -24.38 -9.58
C PRO A 235 -3.21 -23.70 -8.61
N PRO A 236 -3.00 -22.39 -8.74
CA PRO A 236 -2.34 -21.66 -7.67
C PRO A 236 -3.28 -21.61 -6.47
N SER A 237 -2.72 -21.67 -5.26
CA SER A 237 -3.42 -21.34 -4.01
C SER A 237 -3.72 -19.85 -3.93
N VAL A 238 -4.55 -19.34 -4.83
CA VAL A 238 -5.04 -17.97 -4.86
C VAL A 238 -6.42 -17.97 -4.25
N GLY A 239 -6.52 -17.55 -3.01
CA GLY A 239 -7.82 -17.26 -2.42
C GLY A 239 -8.32 -15.91 -2.93
N ILE A 240 -9.58 -15.85 -3.34
CA ILE A 240 -10.28 -14.63 -3.75
C ILE A 240 -11.35 -14.37 -2.71
N LEU A 241 -11.44 -13.13 -2.23
CA LEU A 241 -12.63 -12.65 -1.56
C LEU A 241 -13.47 -11.91 -2.60
N GLU A 242 -14.61 -12.52 -2.95
CA GLU A 242 -15.75 -11.82 -3.52
C GLU A 242 -16.62 -11.40 -2.33
N ASP A 243 -16.85 -10.10 -2.18
CA ASP A 243 -17.91 -9.52 -1.34
C ASP A 243 -19.05 -9.04 -2.22
#